data_1fddd9b91fcc9606b405df817b84ddcf
#
_entry.id   1fddd9b91fcc9606b405df817b84ddcf
#
_cell.length_a   1.000
_cell.length_b   1.000
_cell.length_c   1.000
_cell.angle_alpha   90.00
_cell.angle_beta   90.00
_cell.angle_gamma   90.00
#
_symmetry.space_group_name_H-M   'P 1'
#
loop_
_entity.id
_entity.type
_entity.pdbx_description
1 polymer ?
#
loop_
_entity_poly.entity_id
_entity_poly.type
_entity_poly.pdbx_seq_one_letter_code
_entity_poly.pdbx_strand_id
1 'polypeptide(L)'
;MDTIRKRKGRYNLQIRKQGYPSITKTFRRISVARKWANSIEADMERHLYIEVPDQTTVGELLQRYQRQISPSHKGQQVEAYRLGTLKRRLGSIRLIHLTPKEIASYRDIRLTEVSPSSLKRELTILSRVLTIASRDWGISIPQNPVKMISLPKADKARTRRLETGEK
;
A
#
# COMPACT_ATOMS: atom_id res chain seq x y z
N MET A 1 8.93 9.25 -26.19
CA MET A 1 8.41 8.63 -27.43
C MET A 1 7.90 7.24 -27.12
N ASP A 2 6.62 7.01 -27.33
CA ASP A 2 6.00 5.72 -27.15
C ASP A 2 5.97 4.93 -28.47
N THR A 3 6.14 3.64 -28.40
CA THR A 3 6.08 2.74 -29.56
C THR A 3 5.08 1.62 -29.29
N ILE A 4 4.04 1.50 -30.11
CA ILE A 4 3.02 0.45 -29.99
C ILE A 4 3.21 -0.56 -31.11
N ARG A 5 3.43 -1.84 -30.77
CA ARG A 5 3.54 -2.95 -31.72
C ARG A 5 2.45 -4.00 -31.44
N LYS A 6 1.75 -4.44 -32.48
CA LYS A 6 0.78 -5.54 -32.37
C LYS A 6 1.49 -6.88 -32.57
N ARG A 7 1.38 -7.79 -31.57
CA ARG A 7 1.89 -9.17 -31.63
C ARG A 7 0.85 -10.15 -31.10
N LYS A 8 0.54 -11.19 -31.86
CA LYS A 8 -0.39 -12.27 -31.45
C LYS A 8 -1.69 -11.74 -30.82
N GLY A 9 -2.35 -10.74 -31.46
CA GLY A 9 -3.62 -10.18 -30.99
C GLY A 9 -3.52 -9.25 -29.76
N ARG A 10 -2.31 -8.96 -29.29
CA ARG A 10 -2.04 -8.04 -28.16
C ARG A 10 -1.20 -6.85 -28.60
N TYR A 11 -1.31 -5.75 -27.90
CA TYR A 11 -0.57 -4.52 -28.16
C TYR A 11 0.56 -4.40 -27.13
N ASN A 12 1.80 -4.52 -27.61
CA ASN A 12 2.99 -4.27 -26.80
C ASN A 12 3.36 -2.80 -26.92
N LEU A 13 3.30 -2.07 -25.82
CA LEU A 13 3.65 -0.66 -25.74
C LEU A 13 5.00 -0.53 -25.04
N GLN A 14 5.89 0.29 -25.61
CA GLN A 14 7.18 0.65 -25.04
C GLN A 14 7.27 2.16 -24.94
N ILE A 15 7.53 2.69 -23.75
CA ILE A 15 7.81 4.10 -23.50
C ILE A 15 9.30 4.26 -23.25
N ARG A 16 9.92 5.21 -24.01
CA ARG A 16 11.32 5.60 -23.82
C ARG A 16 11.38 7.13 -23.67
N LYS A 17 11.82 7.60 -22.51
CA LYS A 17 12.01 9.02 -22.22
C LYS A 17 13.38 9.21 -21.58
N GLN A 18 14.11 10.24 -22.03
CA GLN A 18 15.43 10.55 -21.49
C GLN A 18 15.34 10.81 -19.97
N GLY A 19 16.24 10.22 -19.21
CA GLY A 19 16.25 10.33 -17.74
C GLY A 19 15.35 9.33 -17.01
N TYR A 20 14.64 8.44 -17.76
CA TYR A 20 13.78 7.41 -17.18
C TYR A 20 14.09 6.02 -17.76
N PRO A 21 13.89 4.93 -17.00
CA PRO A 21 14.03 3.59 -17.52
C PRO A 21 13.01 3.31 -18.63
N SER A 22 13.36 2.44 -19.57
CA SER A 22 12.45 2.03 -20.64
C SER A 22 11.35 1.13 -20.08
N ILE A 23 10.09 1.51 -20.26
CA ILE A 23 8.95 0.80 -19.74
C ILE A 23 8.26 0.05 -20.87
N THR A 24 7.99 -1.25 -20.67
CA THR A 24 7.27 -2.08 -21.65
C THR A 24 6.07 -2.74 -20.98
N LYS A 25 4.88 -2.63 -21.59
CA LYS A 25 3.66 -3.27 -21.10
C LYS A 25 2.79 -3.76 -22.25
N THR A 26 2.07 -4.89 -22.02
CA THR A 26 1.23 -5.52 -23.03
C THR A 26 -0.26 -5.37 -22.69
N PHE A 27 -1.07 -4.96 -23.66
CA PHE A 27 -2.49 -4.70 -23.51
C PHE A 27 -3.32 -5.50 -24.51
N ARG A 28 -4.58 -5.79 -24.16
CA ARG A 28 -5.55 -6.42 -25.07
C ARG A 28 -6.18 -5.41 -26.04
N ARG A 29 -6.30 -4.15 -25.66
CA ARG A 29 -6.93 -3.08 -26.45
C ARG A 29 -5.98 -1.90 -26.62
N ILE A 30 -5.89 -1.36 -27.84
CA ILE A 30 -5.03 -0.23 -28.17
C ILE A 30 -5.43 1.04 -27.42
N SER A 31 -6.75 1.26 -27.21
CA SER A 31 -7.26 2.41 -26.48
C SER A 31 -6.77 2.44 -25.03
N VAL A 32 -6.71 1.26 -24.38
CA VAL A 32 -6.17 1.14 -23.01
C VAL A 32 -4.67 1.38 -22.99
N ALA A 33 -3.95 0.85 -23.99
CA ALA A 33 -2.52 1.08 -24.13
C ALA A 33 -2.20 2.58 -24.24
N ARG A 34 -2.91 3.32 -25.11
CA ARG A 34 -2.73 4.77 -25.29
C ARG A 34 -3.04 5.57 -24.04
N LYS A 35 -4.19 5.30 -23.37
CA LYS A 35 -4.52 5.96 -22.10
C LYS A 35 -3.46 5.77 -21.04
N TRP A 36 -2.93 4.55 -20.94
CA TRP A 36 -1.87 4.25 -20.02
C TRP A 36 -0.55 4.96 -20.40
N ALA A 37 -0.18 5.01 -21.68
CA ALA A 37 1.00 5.75 -22.16
C ALA A 37 0.92 7.23 -21.78
N ASN A 38 -0.19 7.89 -22.11
CA ASN A 38 -0.40 9.30 -21.80
C ASN A 38 -0.30 9.58 -20.30
N SER A 39 -0.84 8.69 -19.45
CA SER A 39 -0.75 8.84 -18.00
C SER A 39 0.70 8.76 -17.51
N ILE A 40 1.46 7.77 -17.99
CA ILE A 40 2.87 7.59 -17.59
C ILE A 40 3.74 8.75 -18.12
N GLU A 41 3.55 9.18 -19.36
CA GLU A 41 4.28 10.31 -19.91
C GLU A 41 3.99 11.61 -19.16
N ALA A 42 2.73 11.85 -18.79
CA ALA A 42 2.34 13.00 -17.96
C ALA A 42 2.99 12.95 -16.56
N ASP A 43 3.06 11.77 -15.93
CA ASP A 43 3.71 11.60 -14.62
C ASP A 43 5.23 11.80 -14.74
N MET A 44 5.86 11.35 -15.83
CA MET A 44 7.27 11.60 -16.11
C MET A 44 7.54 13.10 -16.34
N GLU A 45 6.64 13.83 -17.02
CA GLU A 45 6.75 15.28 -17.25
C GLU A 45 6.66 16.09 -15.97
N ARG A 46 5.84 15.64 -15.05
CA ARG A 46 5.70 16.25 -13.71
C ARG A 46 6.78 15.81 -12.74
N HIS A 47 7.75 14.97 -13.15
CA HIS A 47 8.74 14.31 -12.30
C HIS A 47 8.12 13.49 -11.16
N LEU A 48 6.89 13.03 -11.34
CA LEU A 48 6.14 12.20 -10.38
C LEU A 48 6.23 10.70 -10.70
N TYR A 49 6.81 10.35 -11.86
CA TYR A 49 6.96 8.95 -12.24
C TYR A 49 8.06 8.29 -11.41
N ILE A 50 7.64 7.31 -10.65
CA ILE A 50 8.53 6.42 -9.90
C ILE A 50 8.16 5.00 -10.30
N GLU A 51 9.13 4.24 -10.80
CA GLU A 51 8.93 2.84 -11.13
C GLU A 51 8.65 2.05 -9.85
N VAL A 52 7.41 1.56 -9.68
CA VAL A 52 7.14 0.51 -8.70
C VAL A 52 7.56 -0.79 -9.37
N PRO A 53 8.58 -1.49 -8.89
CA PRO A 53 8.87 -2.82 -9.40
C PRO A 53 7.61 -3.67 -9.29
N ASP A 54 7.16 -4.26 -10.40
CA ASP A 54 5.94 -5.09 -10.47
C ASP A 54 5.92 -6.22 -9.42
N GLN A 55 7.07 -6.52 -8.85
CA GLN A 55 7.31 -7.58 -7.87
C GLN A 55 7.21 -7.12 -6.40
N THR A 56 7.20 -5.80 -6.13
CA THR A 56 7.19 -5.29 -4.75
C THR A 56 5.94 -5.77 -3.99
N THR A 57 6.16 -6.43 -2.87
CA THR A 57 5.10 -6.96 -2.01
C THR A 57 4.84 -6.06 -0.80
N VAL A 58 3.65 -6.16 -0.24
CA VAL A 58 3.31 -5.50 1.04
C VAL A 58 4.24 -5.97 2.16
N GLY A 59 4.62 -7.26 2.14
CA GLY A 59 5.54 -7.85 3.11
C GLY A 59 6.92 -7.20 3.13
N GLU A 60 7.47 -6.87 1.96
CA GLU A 60 8.75 -6.16 1.83
C GLU A 60 8.67 -4.75 2.42
N LEU A 61 7.57 -4.02 2.18
CA LEU A 61 7.36 -2.70 2.77
C LEU A 61 7.26 -2.76 4.30
N LEU A 62 6.49 -3.72 4.83
CA LEU A 62 6.35 -3.92 6.27
C LEU A 62 7.70 -4.27 6.91
N GLN A 63 8.50 -5.12 6.24
CA GLN A 63 9.83 -5.50 6.72
C GLN A 63 10.82 -4.33 6.68
N ARG A 64 10.79 -3.52 5.61
CA ARG A 64 11.61 -2.30 5.51
C ARG A 64 11.25 -1.32 6.61
N TYR A 65 9.95 -1.09 6.84
CA TYR A 65 9.46 -0.23 7.92
C TYR A 65 9.92 -0.73 9.30
N GLN A 66 9.80 -2.03 9.56
CA GLN A 66 10.23 -2.64 10.81
C GLN A 66 11.73 -2.44 11.07
N ARG A 67 12.56 -2.48 10.02
CA ARG A 67 14.02 -2.29 10.16
C ARG A 67 14.44 -0.83 10.28
N GLN A 68 13.81 0.07 9.53
CA GLN A 68 14.27 1.46 9.40
C GLN A 68 13.55 2.44 10.33
N ILE A 69 12.28 2.21 10.65
CA ILE A 69 11.41 3.17 11.34
C ILE A 69 11.04 2.69 12.75
N SER A 70 10.61 1.44 12.90
CA SER A 70 10.18 0.88 14.20
C SER A 70 11.21 1.03 15.34
N PRO A 71 12.54 0.92 15.12
CA PRO A 71 13.51 1.03 16.21
C PRO A 71 13.48 2.37 16.95
N SER A 72 13.00 3.44 16.31
CA SER A 72 12.85 4.76 16.94
C SER A 72 11.61 4.89 17.84
N HIS A 73 10.71 3.89 17.84
CA HIS A 73 9.45 3.96 18.57
C HIS A 73 9.53 3.32 19.96
N LYS A 74 9.00 4.01 20.99
CA LYS A 74 8.93 3.47 22.36
C LYS A 74 8.11 2.17 22.49
N GLY A 75 7.12 1.96 21.60
CA GLY A 75 6.26 0.76 21.59
C GLY A 75 6.68 -0.33 20.61
N GLN A 76 7.96 -0.45 20.29
CA GLN A 76 8.52 -1.32 19.25
C GLN A 76 8.03 -2.77 19.31
N GLN A 77 7.97 -3.39 20.50
CA GLN A 77 7.56 -4.79 20.64
C GLN A 77 6.10 -5.01 20.21
N VAL A 78 5.20 -4.15 20.66
CA VAL A 78 3.78 -4.23 20.32
C VAL A 78 3.55 -3.92 18.82
N GLU A 79 4.32 -2.98 18.28
CA GLU A 79 4.30 -2.66 16.86
C GLU A 79 4.80 -3.84 16.01
N ALA A 80 5.88 -4.50 16.44
CA ALA A 80 6.44 -5.68 15.77
C ALA A 80 5.42 -6.84 15.69
N TYR A 81 4.66 -7.07 16.76
CA TYR A 81 3.59 -8.06 16.75
C TYR A 81 2.52 -7.74 15.69
N ARG A 82 2.08 -6.47 15.61
CA ARG A 82 1.09 -6.03 14.61
C ARG A 82 1.63 -6.11 13.19
N LEU A 83 2.88 -5.69 12.97
CA LEU A 83 3.57 -5.83 11.68
C LEU A 83 3.68 -7.30 11.27
N GLY A 84 3.98 -8.21 12.20
CA GLY A 84 3.99 -9.64 11.98
C GLY A 84 2.62 -10.19 11.56
N THR A 85 1.55 -9.72 12.16
CA THR A 85 0.18 -10.09 11.80
C THR A 85 -0.18 -9.59 10.39
N LEU A 86 0.10 -8.32 10.09
CA LEU A 86 -0.10 -7.75 8.76
C LEU A 86 0.72 -8.49 7.70
N LYS A 87 1.97 -8.85 8.01
CA LYS A 87 2.84 -9.59 7.10
C LYS A 87 2.30 -10.99 6.80
N ARG A 88 1.79 -11.72 7.80
CA ARG A 88 1.19 -13.04 7.59
C ARG A 88 -0.06 -12.98 6.71
N ARG A 89 -0.88 -11.94 6.84
CA ARG A 89 -2.19 -11.85 6.19
C ARG A 89 -2.15 -11.15 4.82
N LEU A 90 -1.33 -10.13 4.68
CA LEU A 90 -1.28 -9.27 3.49
C LEU A 90 0.09 -9.29 2.80
N GLY A 91 1.12 -9.89 3.42
CA GLY A 91 2.49 -9.78 2.98
C GLY A 91 2.78 -10.36 1.59
N SER A 92 2.06 -11.38 1.16
CA SER A 92 2.19 -11.98 -0.18
C SER A 92 1.55 -11.16 -1.29
N ILE A 93 0.71 -10.18 -0.94
CA ILE A 93 0.02 -9.35 -1.93
C ILE A 93 1.04 -8.40 -2.57
N ARG A 94 1.10 -8.40 -3.90
CA ARG A 94 1.88 -7.39 -4.64
C ARG A 94 1.24 -6.03 -4.44
N LEU A 95 2.06 -5.00 -4.28
CA LEU A 95 1.59 -3.64 -4.01
C LEU A 95 0.59 -3.13 -5.07
N ILE A 96 0.81 -3.48 -6.35
CA ILE A 96 -0.08 -3.15 -7.47
C ILE A 96 -1.48 -3.77 -7.35
N HIS A 97 -1.62 -4.84 -6.54
CA HIS A 97 -2.89 -5.53 -6.29
C HIS A 97 -3.50 -5.20 -4.93
N LEU A 98 -2.84 -4.36 -4.13
CA LEU A 98 -3.37 -3.94 -2.84
C LEU A 98 -4.49 -2.90 -3.04
N THR A 99 -5.69 -3.40 -3.25
CA THR A 99 -6.89 -2.58 -3.50
C THR A 99 -7.64 -2.28 -2.19
N PRO A 100 -8.54 -1.27 -2.17
CA PRO A 100 -9.45 -1.06 -1.03
C PRO A 100 -10.29 -2.30 -0.72
N LYS A 101 -10.65 -3.11 -1.72
CA LYS A 101 -11.39 -4.37 -1.55
C LYS A 101 -10.58 -5.38 -0.70
N GLU A 102 -9.29 -5.54 -1.00
CA GLU A 102 -8.41 -6.44 -0.22
C GLU A 102 -8.29 -5.99 1.24
N ILE A 103 -8.17 -4.68 1.47
CA ILE A 103 -8.12 -4.12 2.82
C ILE A 103 -9.46 -4.29 3.56
N ALA A 104 -10.60 -4.09 2.86
CA ALA A 104 -11.91 -4.30 3.44
C ALA A 104 -12.14 -5.77 3.81
N SER A 105 -11.74 -6.71 2.95
CA SER A 105 -11.79 -8.15 3.24
C SER A 105 -10.93 -8.51 4.46
N TYR A 106 -9.72 -7.96 4.54
CA TYR A 106 -8.88 -8.12 5.72
C TYR A 106 -9.56 -7.59 6.99
N ARG A 107 -10.13 -6.36 6.93
CA ARG A 107 -10.87 -5.75 8.04
C ARG A 107 -12.00 -6.66 8.52
N ASP A 108 -12.83 -7.15 7.61
CA ASP A 108 -14.04 -7.90 7.95
C ASP A 108 -13.69 -9.26 8.58
N ILE A 109 -12.70 -9.96 8.04
CA ILE A 109 -12.19 -11.20 8.64
C ILE A 109 -11.56 -10.90 10.01
N ARG A 110 -10.75 -9.86 10.12
CA ARG A 110 -10.03 -9.56 11.35
C ARG A 110 -10.93 -9.09 12.49
N LEU A 111 -12.09 -8.49 12.17
CA LEU A 111 -13.11 -8.12 13.17
C LEU A 111 -13.72 -9.33 13.88
N THR A 112 -13.66 -10.52 13.31
CA THR A 112 -14.10 -11.76 14.00
C THR A 112 -13.08 -12.29 15.02
N GLU A 113 -11.82 -11.80 14.93
CA GLU A 113 -10.70 -12.32 15.73
C GLU A 113 -10.25 -11.33 16.83
N VAL A 114 -10.40 -10.03 16.61
CA VAL A 114 -9.91 -8.98 17.51
C VAL A 114 -10.91 -7.84 17.67
N SER A 115 -10.73 -7.06 18.73
CA SER A 115 -11.57 -5.88 18.99
C SER A 115 -11.40 -4.82 17.90
N PRO A 116 -12.43 -3.99 17.63
CA PRO A 116 -12.38 -2.88 16.69
C PRO A 116 -11.21 -1.92 16.94
N SER A 117 -10.89 -1.66 18.19
CA SER A 117 -9.76 -0.80 18.59
C SER A 117 -8.41 -1.40 18.22
N SER A 118 -8.24 -2.72 18.36
CA SER A 118 -7.01 -3.43 17.97
C SER A 118 -6.83 -3.42 16.46
N LEU A 119 -7.88 -3.72 15.70
CA LEU A 119 -7.86 -3.68 14.24
C LEU A 119 -7.58 -2.27 13.71
N LYS A 120 -8.19 -1.24 14.31
CA LYS A 120 -7.91 0.16 13.94
C LYS A 120 -6.43 0.49 14.06
N ARG A 121 -5.75 -0.01 15.08
CA ARG A 121 -4.29 0.17 15.26
C ARG A 121 -3.49 -0.56 14.17
N GLU A 122 -3.88 -1.78 13.80
CA GLU A 122 -3.25 -2.53 12.70
C GLU A 122 -3.38 -1.74 11.38
N LEU A 123 -4.59 -1.28 11.04
CA LEU A 123 -4.84 -0.49 9.82
C LEU A 123 -4.12 0.87 9.84
N THR A 124 -3.99 1.50 11.01
CA THR A 124 -3.22 2.75 11.14
C THR A 124 -1.74 2.53 10.83
N ILE A 125 -1.15 1.42 11.31
CA ILE A 125 0.24 1.07 10.99
C ILE A 125 0.39 0.82 9.49
N LEU A 126 -0.50 0.01 8.88
CA LEU A 126 -0.47 -0.24 7.45
C LEU A 126 -0.57 1.05 6.63
N SER A 127 -1.51 1.93 6.99
CA SER A 127 -1.65 3.25 6.35
C SER A 127 -0.38 4.09 6.46
N ARG A 128 0.30 4.07 7.61
CA ARG A 128 1.55 4.79 7.84
C ARG A 128 2.68 4.22 6.98
N VAL A 129 2.82 2.89 6.91
CA VAL A 129 3.81 2.21 6.06
C VAL A 129 3.63 2.62 4.60
N LEU A 130 2.41 2.58 4.06
CA LEU A 130 2.12 2.97 2.68
C LEU A 130 2.40 4.46 2.44
N THR A 131 2.09 5.33 3.41
CA THR A 131 2.38 6.76 3.31
C THR A 131 3.88 7.04 3.29
N ILE A 132 4.67 6.38 4.15
CA ILE A 132 6.13 6.51 4.17
C ILE A 132 6.73 5.92 2.88
N ALA A 133 6.22 4.77 2.41
CA ALA A 133 6.66 4.17 1.17
C ALA A 133 6.48 5.13 -0.01
N SER A 134 5.36 5.82 -0.08
CA SER A 134 5.10 6.81 -1.13
C SER A 134 5.97 8.07 -0.98
N ARG A 135 6.07 8.62 0.23
CA ARG A 135 6.71 9.90 0.47
C ARG A 135 8.23 9.80 0.54
N ASP A 136 8.74 8.82 1.30
CA ASP A 136 10.15 8.78 1.70
C ASP A 136 10.95 7.74 0.90
N TRP A 137 10.29 6.69 0.38
CA TRP A 137 10.95 5.62 -0.38
C TRP A 137 10.74 5.72 -1.88
N GLY A 138 9.99 6.72 -2.33
CA GLY A 138 9.76 6.97 -3.72
C GLY A 138 8.92 5.91 -4.44
N ILE A 139 8.11 5.14 -3.70
CA ILE A 139 7.24 4.11 -4.30
C ILE A 139 5.92 4.76 -4.72
N SER A 140 5.59 4.68 -6.00
CA SER A 140 4.34 5.28 -6.51
C SER A 140 3.12 4.55 -5.96
N ILE A 141 2.47 5.17 -4.99
CA ILE A 141 1.16 4.76 -4.45
C ILE A 141 0.22 5.95 -4.68
N PRO A 142 -0.53 5.98 -5.81
CA PRO A 142 -1.33 7.15 -6.18
C PRO A 142 -2.34 7.56 -5.11
N GLN A 143 -2.91 6.57 -4.44
CA GLN A 143 -3.83 6.77 -3.32
C GLN A 143 -3.68 5.64 -2.30
N ASN A 144 -3.58 6.01 -1.02
CA ASN A 144 -3.47 5.03 0.06
C ASN A 144 -4.80 4.27 0.23
N PRO A 145 -4.86 2.96 -0.10
CA PRO A 145 -6.11 2.21 -0.12
C PRO A 145 -6.75 2.04 1.26
N VAL A 146 -5.98 2.16 2.34
CA VAL A 146 -6.51 2.13 3.72
C VAL A 146 -7.38 3.35 4.01
N LYS A 147 -7.08 4.50 3.40
CA LYS A 147 -7.88 5.73 3.56
C LYS A 147 -9.19 5.70 2.78
N MET A 148 -9.34 4.74 1.86
CA MET A 148 -10.52 4.58 1.01
C MET A 148 -11.59 3.69 1.61
N ILE A 149 -11.32 3.02 2.73
CA ILE A 149 -12.28 2.15 3.41
C ILE A 149 -12.78 2.77 4.71
N SER A 150 -13.98 2.36 5.13
CA SER A 150 -14.51 2.70 6.43
C SER A 150 -13.73 1.98 7.53
N LEU A 151 -13.20 2.71 8.49
CA LEU A 151 -12.53 2.15 9.66
C LEU A 151 -13.56 1.64 10.67
N PRO A 152 -13.22 0.61 11.48
CA PRO A 152 -14.08 0.16 12.54
C PRO A 152 -14.39 1.30 13.53
N LYS A 153 -15.63 1.36 14.01
CA LYS A 153 -15.99 2.28 15.09
C LYS A 153 -15.20 1.88 16.34
N ALA A 154 -14.65 2.87 17.03
CA ALA A 154 -13.96 2.62 18.29
C ALA A 154 -14.94 2.06 19.34
N ASP A 155 -14.43 1.15 20.19
CA ASP A 155 -15.17 0.72 21.36
C ASP A 155 -15.48 1.93 22.25
N LYS A 156 -16.59 1.86 23.01
CA LYS A 156 -16.92 2.90 24.00
C LYS A 156 -15.73 3.06 24.97
N ALA A 157 -15.39 4.31 25.28
CA ALA A 157 -14.35 4.59 26.25
C ALA A 157 -14.70 3.88 27.59
N ARG A 158 -13.66 3.34 28.24
CA ARG A 158 -13.84 2.78 29.60
C ARG A 158 -14.23 3.90 30.53
N THR A 159 -15.42 3.82 31.12
CA THR A 159 -15.95 4.81 32.05
C THR A 159 -15.62 4.49 33.51
N ARG A 160 -14.82 3.43 33.77
CA ARG A 160 -14.39 3.11 35.14
C ARG A 160 -13.54 4.27 35.68
N ARG A 161 -14.10 5.00 36.64
CA ARG A 161 -13.32 5.89 37.52
C ARG A 161 -12.66 5.01 38.59
N LEU A 162 -11.40 5.31 38.91
CA LEU A 162 -10.77 4.74 40.10
C LEU A 162 -11.59 5.17 41.32
N GLU A 163 -12.00 4.24 42.17
CA GLU A 163 -12.62 4.58 43.44
C GLU A 163 -11.56 5.17 44.37
N THR A 164 -12.00 6.11 45.25
CA THR A 164 -11.11 6.80 46.19
C THR A 164 -10.52 5.77 47.14
N GLY A 165 -9.25 5.39 46.95
CA GLY A 165 -8.53 4.37 47.72
C GLY A 165 -7.80 3.30 46.94
N GLU A 166 -8.01 3.17 45.63
CA GLU A 166 -7.19 2.32 44.75
C GLU A 166 -5.93 3.09 44.32
N LYS A 167 -4.79 2.78 44.95
CA LYS A 167 -3.44 3.21 44.50
C LYS A 167 -2.74 2.04 43.82
#